data_25eb4d06da4a5d1f355338c61b665a01
#
_entry.id   25eb4d06da4a5d1f355338c61b665a01
#
_cell.length_a   1.000
_cell.length_b   1.000
_cell.length_c   1.000
_cell.angle_alpha   90.00
_cell.angle_beta   90.00
_cell.angle_gamma   90.00
#
_symmetry.space_group_name_H-M   'P 1'
#
loop_
_entity.id
_entity.type
_entity.pdbx_description
1 polymer ?
#
loop_
_entity_poly.entity_id
_entity_poly.type
_entity_poly.pdbx_seq_one_letter_code
_entity_poly.pdbx_strand_id
1 'polypeptide(L)'
;MQISNWQKEAVKVLINHSITSAALDAEVLLSFVLKKPKEYILSHPEIILTKNQQVTLDRLIKKRTQSEPVAYLTNNKEFYGLDFYVDENVLIPRPETELLVDTALKEINYDSTVTIADIGTGSGCITVAIAKNLPQTKIIAVDISRPALAIAKRNAKSYGVEKKISFVYGDLLNKLKVPVDIIIANLPYVPNSEAKKEISFEPKIAVFAENYGMELLEKIITQSKTKLSKNGMMFLEIHPPQAEKISVFAKHNFPGAKISILKDLANKERILSIKL
;
A
#
# COMPACT_ATOMS: atom_id res chain seq x y z
N MET A 1 26.00 15.18 -21.03
CA MET A 1 26.04 15.77 -19.65
C MET A 1 26.44 14.69 -18.68
N GLN A 2 27.30 15.00 -17.69
CA GLN A 2 27.62 14.04 -16.61
C GLN A 2 26.44 13.84 -15.67
N ILE A 3 26.34 12.67 -15.04
CA ILE A 3 25.31 12.35 -14.04
C ILE A 3 25.27 13.42 -12.94
N SER A 4 26.43 13.78 -12.38
CA SER A 4 26.52 14.79 -11.30
C SER A 4 25.97 16.16 -11.71
N ASN A 5 26.20 16.59 -12.94
CA ASN A 5 25.71 17.87 -13.44
C ASN A 5 24.20 17.81 -13.67
N TRP A 6 23.70 16.73 -14.30
CA TRP A 6 22.27 16.54 -14.49
C TRP A 6 21.53 16.50 -13.16
N GLN A 7 22.05 15.74 -12.19
CA GLN A 7 21.44 15.62 -10.86
C GLN A 7 21.31 16.99 -10.16
N LYS A 8 22.37 17.81 -10.19
CA LYS A 8 22.33 19.16 -9.61
C LYS A 8 21.27 20.05 -10.25
N GLU A 9 21.18 20.00 -11.59
CA GLU A 9 20.17 20.77 -12.33
C GLU A 9 18.75 20.27 -12.01
N ALA A 10 18.53 18.95 -12.04
CA ALA A 10 17.24 18.34 -11.71
C ALA A 10 16.76 18.68 -10.29
N VAL A 11 17.65 18.57 -9.30
CA VAL A 11 17.35 18.94 -7.92
C VAL A 11 16.96 20.42 -7.82
N LYS A 12 17.70 21.32 -8.46
CA LYS A 12 17.38 22.75 -8.50
C LYS A 12 16.00 23.02 -9.13
N VAL A 13 15.68 22.33 -10.23
CA VAL A 13 14.37 22.45 -10.89
C VAL A 13 13.26 21.98 -9.96
N LEU A 14 13.42 20.82 -9.31
CA LEU A 14 12.42 20.28 -8.41
C LEU A 14 12.19 21.15 -7.17
N ILE A 15 13.27 21.68 -6.56
CA ILE A 15 13.16 22.62 -5.43
C ILE A 15 12.38 23.88 -5.82
N ASN A 16 12.64 24.44 -7.00
CA ASN A 16 11.92 25.61 -7.50
C ASN A 16 10.40 25.36 -7.71
N HIS A 17 9.99 24.08 -7.79
CA HIS A 17 8.59 23.66 -7.87
C HIS A 17 8.07 23.11 -6.53
N SER A 18 8.73 23.43 -5.41
CA SER A 18 8.34 23.05 -4.04
C SER A 18 8.30 21.54 -3.79
N ILE A 19 9.09 20.75 -4.52
CA ILE A 19 9.24 19.32 -4.27
C ILE A 19 10.26 19.11 -3.15
N THR A 20 9.80 18.68 -1.99
CA THR A 20 10.62 18.51 -0.78
C THR A 20 11.59 17.32 -0.87
N SER A 21 11.24 16.31 -1.65
CA SER A 21 12.06 15.09 -1.90
C SER A 21 13.01 15.21 -3.09
N ALA A 22 13.30 16.44 -3.57
CA ALA A 22 13.99 16.71 -4.84
C ALA A 22 15.26 15.87 -5.08
N ALA A 23 16.13 15.75 -4.07
CA ALA A 23 17.37 14.98 -4.19
C ALA A 23 17.11 13.48 -4.37
N LEU A 24 16.24 12.91 -3.53
CA LEU A 24 15.83 11.50 -3.60
C LEU A 24 15.11 11.19 -4.91
N ASP A 25 14.22 12.07 -5.35
CA ASP A 25 13.47 11.90 -6.59
C ASP A 25 14.42 11.86 -7.80
N ALA A 26 15.40 12.77 -7.86
CA ALA A 26 16.42 12.78 -8.92
C ALA A 26 17.25 11.49 -8.95
N GLU A 27 17.65 10.97 -7.78
CA GLU A 27 18.39 9.69 -7.67
C GLU A 27 17.56 8.50 -8.14
N VAL A 28 16.29 8.42 -7.72
CA VAL A 28 15.40 7.33 -8.13
C VAL A 28 15.18 7.35 -9.64
N LEU A 29 14.96 8.53 -10.23
CA LEU A 29 14.77 8.66 -11.67
C LEU A 29 16.03 8.32 -12.47
N LEU A 30 17.23 8.70 -11.97
CA LEU A 30 18.51 8.26 -12.55
C LEU A 30 18.64 6.74 -12.50
N SER A 31 18.42 6.15 -11.33
CA SER A 31 18.47 4.69 -11.13
C SER A 31 17.55 3.96 -12.11
N PHE A 32 16.34 4.45 -12.25
CA PHE A 32 15.35 3.90 -13.17
C PHE A 32 15.78 3.96 -14.64
N VAL A 33 16.26 5.12 -15.11
CA VAL A 33 16.63 5.31 -16.52
C VAL A 33 17.94 4.60 -16.87
N LEU A 34 18.90 4.59 -15.95
CA LEU A 34 20.18 3.92 -16.18
C LEU A 34 20.12 2.41 -15.90
N LYS A 35 19.05 1.93 -15.26
CA LYS A 35 18.92 0.53 -14.79
C LYS A 35 20.10 0.11 -13.93
N LYS A 36 20.52 1.00 -13.02
CA LYS A 36 21.61 0.80 -12.08
C LYS A 36 21.13 1.12 -10.66
N PRO A 37 21.63 0.42 -9.63
CA PRO A 37 21.29 0.74 -8.25
C PRO A 37 21.82 2.12 -7.85
N LYS A 38 21.24 2.73 -6.82
CA LYS A 38 21.61 4.08 -6.37
C LYS A 38 23.07 4.18 -5.97
N GLU A 39 23.61 3.15 -5.34
CA GLU A 39 25.00 3.06 -4.91
C GLU A 39 25.97 3.17 -6.10
N TYR A 40 25.60 2.56 -7.22
CA TYR A 40 26.36 2.66 -8.46
C TYR A 40 26.38 4.11 -9.00
N ILE A 41 25.22 4.78 -8.98
CA ILE A 41 25.08 6.16 -9.44
C ILE A 41 25.91 7.12 -8.58
N LEU A 42 25.86 6.94 -7.27
CA LEU A 42 26.62 7.76 -6.30
C LEU A 42 28.13 7.56 -6.42
N SER A 43 28.58 6.34 -6.75
CA SER A 43 30.00 6.02 -6.91
C SER A 43 30.57 6.34 -8.30
N HIS A 44 29.72 6.69 -9.28
CA HIS A 44 30.16 7.01 -10.65
C HIS A 44 29.54 8.33 -11.17
N PRO A 45 29.77 9.45 -10.48
CA PRO A 45 29.17 10.74 -10.83
C PRO A 45 29.67 11.33 -12.17
N GLU A 46 30.83 10.83 -12.66
CA GLU A 46 31.49 11.24 -13.91
C GLU A 46 30.87 10.63 -15.15
N ILE A 47 30.05 9.58 -15.06
CA ILE A 47 29.45 8.92 -16.22
C ILE A 47 28.65 9.92 -17.06
N ILE A 48 28.85 9.85 -18.38
CA ILE A 48 28.17 10.70 -19.34
C ILE A 48 26.86 10.04 -19.76
N LEU A 49 25.75 10.74 -19.55
CA LEU A 49 24.43 10.34 -20.02
C LEU A 49 24.36 10.40 -21.54
N THR A 50 23.80 9.38 -22.16
CA THR A 50 23.45 9.42 -23.59
C THR A 50 22.35 10.45 -23.85
N LYS A 51 22.21 10.89 -25.11
CA LYS A 51 21.16 11.84 -25.51
C LYS A 51 19.75 11.30 -25.18
N ASN A 52 19.51 10.01 -25.43
CA ASN A 52 18.23 9.37 -25.15
C ASN A 52 17.91 9.31 -23.65
N GLN A 53 18.93 9.02 -22.81
CA GLN A 53 18.78 9.03 -21.36
C GLN A 53 18.43 10.44 -20.86
N GLN A 54 19.13 11.49 -21.35
CA GLN A 54 18.84 12.86 -20.99
C GLN A 54 17.40 13.24 -21.35
N VAL A 55 16.97 13.00 -22.59
CA VAL A 55 15.60 13.31 -23.04
C VAL A 55 14.55 12.59 -22.17
N THR A 56 14.81 11.33 -21.80
CA THR A 56 13.90 10.57 -20.94
C THR A 56 13.85 11.17 -19.54
N LEU A 57 15.01 11.46 -18.95
CA LEU A 57 15.11 12.06 -17.62
C LEU A 57 14.45 13.44 -17.55
N ASP A 58 14.67 14.30 -18.55
CA ASP A 58 14.09 15.65 -18.61
C ASP A 58 12.55 15.59 -18.69
N ARG A 59 12.02 14.60 -19.44
CA ARG A 59 10.58 14.34 -19.50
C ARG A 59 10.03 13.92 -18.15
N LEU A 60 10.74 13.03 -17.43
CA LEU A 60 10.32 12.57 -16.09
C LEU A 60 10.38 13.72 -15.08
N ILE A 61 11.42 14.56 -15.10
CA ILE A 61 11.50 15.75 -14.26
C ILE A 61 10.35 16.71 -14.55
N LYS A 62 10.02 16.96 -15.83
CA LYS A 62 8.87 17.79 -16.21
C LYS A 62 7.56 17.26 -15.64
N LYS A 63 7.31 15.96 -15.65
CA LYS A 63 6.14 15.34 -15.02
C LYS A 63 6.19 15.50 -13.49
N ARG A 64 7.36 15.28 -12.89
CA ARG A 64 7.53 15.42 -11.44
C ARG A 64 7.29 16.86 -10.96
N THR A 65 7.66 17.89 -11.72
CA THR A 65 7.33 19.29 -11.40
C THR A 65 5.82 19.58 -11.39
N GLN A 66 5.02 18.73 -12.03
CA GLN A 66 3.57 18.75 -11.96
C GLN A 66 3.01 18.01 -10.73
N SER A 67 3.87 17.49 -9.87
CA SER A 67 3.59 16.68 -8.67
C SER A 67 3.20 15.22 -8.97
N GLU A 68 3.43 14.72 -10.21
CA GLU A 68 3.21 13.30 -10.50
C GLU A 68 4.14 12.43 -9.61
N PRO A 69 3.62 11.44 -8.89
CA PRO A 69 4.42 10.63 -7.96
C PRO A 69 5.54 9.85 -8.67
N VAL A 70 6.74 9.83 -8.07
CA VAL A 70 7.89 9.08 -8.63
C VAL A 70 7.55 7.60 -8.79
N ALA A 71 6.76 7.03 -7.88
CA ALA A 71 6.31 5.64 -7.97
C ALA A 71 5.55 5.35 -9.28
N TYR A 72 4.71 6.30 -9.74
CA TYR A 72 4.01 6.15 -11.02
C TYR A 72 4.92 6.43 -12.22
N LEU A 73 5.84 7.39 -12.10
CA LEU A 73 6.82 7.68 -13.15
C LEU A 73 7.74 6.49 -13.43
N THR A 74 8.04 5.70 -12.40
CA THR A 74 8.89 4.50 -12.49
C THR A 74 8.12 3.19 -12.56
N ASN A 75 6.79 3.25 -12.35
CA ASN A 75 5.92 2.09 -12.16
C ASN A 75 6.45 1.11 -11.10
N ASN A 76 7.09 1.64 -10.07
CA ASN A 76 7.68 0.84 -9.01
C ASN A 76 7.54 1.50 -7.65
N LYS A 77 7.19 0.69 -6.64
CA LYS A 77 7.20 1.06 -5.23
C LYS A 77 7.66 -0.12 -4.40
N GLU A 78 8.70 0.11 -3.62
CA GLU A 78 9.14 -0.86 -2.63
C GLU A 78 8.15 -0.89 -1.45
N PHE A 79 7.81 -2.09 -0.97
CA PHE A 79 7.01 -2.34 0.22
C PHE A 79 7.42 -3.71 0.80
N TYR A 80 7.74 -3.74 2.07
CA TYR A 80 8.13 -4.95 2.80
C TYR A 80 9.32 -5.70 2.17
N GLY A 81 10.32 -4.97 1.67
CA GLY A 81 11.48 -5.51 0.97
C GLY A 81 11.19 -6.10 -0.42
N LEU A 82 10.02 -5.81 -1.00
CA LEU A 82 9.60 -6.30 -2.30
C LEU A 82 9.23 -5.13 -3.22
N ASP A 83 9.58 -5.24 -4.51
CA ASP A 83 9.24 -4.25 -5.53
C ASP A 83 7.87 -4.51 -6.15
N PHE A 84 6.95 -3.56 -6.04
CA PHE A 84 5.59 -3.67 -6.59
C PHE A 84 5.40 -2.76 -7.80
N TYR A 85 4.83 -3.32 -8.87
CA TYR A 85 4.29 -2.50 -9.94
C TYR A 85 3.11 -1.69 -9.44
N VAL A 86 3.14 -0.38 -9.71
CA VAL A 86 2.05 0.55 -9.40
C VAL A 86 1.82 1.52 -10.57
N ASP A 87 0.57 1.92 -10.76
CA ASP A 87 0.17 3.01 -11.65
C ASP A 87 -1.06 3.73 -11.07
N GLU A 88 -1.64 4.65 -11.82
CA GLU A 88 -2.77 5.49 -11.42
C GLU A 88 -4.04 4.72 -11.02
N ASN A 89 -4.06 3.41 -11.16
CA ASN A 89 -5.22 2.57 -10.79
C ASN A 89 -5.16 2.02 -9.36
N VAL A 90 -4.05 2.21 -8.63
CA VAL A 90 -3.87 1.70 -7.27
C VAL A 90 -3.25 2.75 -6.35
N LEU A 91 -3.60 2.70 -5.06
CA LEU A 91 -2.89 3.45 -4.03
C LEU A 91 -1.40 3.05 -4.04
N ILE A 92 -0.52 4.04 -3.95
CA ILE A 92 0.91 3.79 -3.74
C ILE A 92 1.10 3.21 -2.33
N PRO A 93 1.67 2.02 -2.17
CA PRO A 93 1.90 1.40 -0.86
C PRO A 93 2.59 2.36 0.12
N ARG A 94 2.07 2.45 1.35
CA ARG A 94 2.58 3.32 2.40
C ARG A 94 3.44 2.52 3.39
N PRO A 95 4.56 3.07 3.90
CA PRO A 95 5.39 2.37 4.88
C PRO A 95 4.64 1.98 6.15
N GLU A 96 3.70 2.81 6.60
CA GLU A 96 2.88 2.53 7.79
C GLU A 96 2.05 1.26 7.65
N THR A 97 1.64 0.92 6.43
CA THR A 97 0.85 -0.29 6.11
C THR A 97 1.66 -1.58 6.31
N GLU A 98 2.99 -1.52 6.36
CA GLU A 98 3.84 -2.69 6.68
C GLU A 98 3.53 -3.25 8.07
N LEU A 99 3.08 -2.41 8.98
CA LEU A 99 2.65 -2.85 10.32
C LEU A 99 1.46 -3.83 10.28
N LEU A 100 0.59 -3.76 9.25
CA LEU A 100 -0.48 -4.76 9.05
C LEU A 100 0.12 -6.14 8.72
N VAL A 101 1.15 -6.19 7.88
CA VAL A 101 1.85 -7.42 7.53
C VAL A 101 2.54 -7.98 8.77
N ASP A 102 3.32 -7.17 9.47
CA ASP A 102 3.98 -7.57 10.72
C ASP A 102 3.01 -8.13 11.76
N THR A 103 1.86 -7.44 11.91
CA THR A 103 0.82 -7.86 12.86
C THR A 103 0.26 -9.23 12.48
N ALA A 104 -0.07 -9.44 11.21
CA ALA A 104 -0.58 -10.72 10.74
C ALA A 104 0.46 -11.85 10.90
N LEU A 105 1.71 -11.60 10.51
CA LEU A 105 2.79 -12.61 10.59
C LEU A 105 3.10 -13.02 12.05
N LYS A 106 2.97 -12.11 13.02
CA LYS A 106 3.17 -12.42 14.45
C LYS A 106 2.09 -13.33 15.03
N GLU A 107 0.88 -13.28 14.48
CA GLU A 107 -0.27 -14.03 14.99
C GLU A 107 -0.44 -15.41 14.32
N ILE A 108 0.28 -15.68 13.25
CA ILE A 108 0.15 -16.89 12.45
C ILE A 108 1.39 -17.75 12.61
N ASN A 109 1.20 -19.00 13.05
CA ASN A 109 2.30 -19.95 13.02
C ASN A 109 2.65 -20.31 11.58
N TYR A 110 3.94 -20.36 11.27
CA TYR A 110 4.48 -20.60 9.92
C TYR A 110 3.88 -21.81 9.21
N ASP A 111 3.66 -22.91 9.94
CA ASP A 111 3.14 -24.18 9.41
C ASP A 111 1.60 -24.27 9.42
N SER A 112 0.91 -23.23 9.89
CA SER A 112 -0.55 -23.23 9.95
C SER A 112 -1.18 -23.00 8.59
N THR A 113 -2.22 -23.76 8.28
CA THR A 113 -3.09 -23.48 7.14
C THR A 113 -4.19 -22.52 7.59
N VAL A 114 -4.06 -21.26 7.26
CA VAL A 114 -5.06 -20.21 7.55
C VAL A 114 -5.60 -19.60 6.26
N THR A 115 -6.84 -19.16 6.30
CA THR A 115 -7.48 -18.40 5.22
C THR A 115 -7.56 -16.94 5.62
N ILE A 116 -6.95 -16.07 4.82
CA ILE A 116 -6.92 -14.62 5.04
C ILE A 116 -7.76 -13.93 3.97
N ALA A 117 -8.56 -12.94 4.35
CA ALA A 117 -9.19 -12.00 3.42
C ALA A 117 -8.48 -10.65 3.51
N ASP A 118 -7.87 -10.20 2.42
CA ASP A 118 -7.30 -8.86 2.24
C ASP A 118 -8.33 -7.99 1.49
N ILE A 119 -8.89 -7.00 2.17
CA ILE A 119 -10.02 -6.19 1.69
C ILE A 119 -9.53 -4.80 1.27
N GLY A 120 -9.80 -4.44 0.02
CA GLY A 120 -9.21 -3.28 -0.62
C GLY A 120 -7.75 -3.56 -0.98
N THR A 121 -7.49 -4.71 -1.63
CA THR A 121 -6.11 -5.21 -1.85
C THR A 121 -5.23 -4.27 -2.68
N GLY A 122 -5.81 -3.37 -3.48
CA GLY A 122 -5.10 -2.37 -4.29
C GLY A 122 -4.03 -2.98 -5.19
N SER A 123 -2.77 -2.64 -4.94
CA SER A 123 -1.60 -3.21 -5.66
C SER A 123 -1.32 -4.67 -5.29
N GLY A 124 -1.97 -5.22 -4.27
CA GLY A 124 -1.70 -6.56 -3.73
C GLY A 124 -0.49 -6.62 -2.80
N CYS A 125 0.04 -5.48 -2.33
CA CYS A 125 1.28 -5.44 -1.55
C CYS A 125 1.16 -6.22 -0.23
N ILE A 126 0.07 -6.07 0.53
CA ILE A 126 -0.19 -6.83 1.76
C ILE A 126 -0.33 -8.33 1.44
N THR A 127 -1.21 -8.65 0.48
CA THR A 127 -1.47 -10.01 0.02
C THR A 127 -0.20 -10.74 -0.39
N VAL A 128 0.63 -10.13 -1.24
CA VAL A 128 1.87 -10.75 -1.74
C VAL A 128 2.91 -10.89 -0.64
N ALA A 129 3.10 -9.85 0.20
CA ALA A 129 4.04 -9.91 1.32
C ALA A 129 3.69 -11.07 2.28
N ILE A 130 2.41 -11.23 2.63
CA ILE A 130 1.96 -12.35 3.48
C ILE A 130 2.16 -13.70 2.77
N ALA A 131 1.73 -13.83 1.50
CA ALA A 131 1.85 -15.08 0.75
C ALA A 131 3.29 -15.57 0.57
N LYS A 132 4.26 -14.63 0.54
CA LYS A 132 5.69 -14.94 0.48
C LYS A 132 6.24 -15.45 1.81
N ASN A 133 5.77 -14.89 2.91
CA ASN A 133 6.24 -15.22 4.25
C ASN A 133 5.53 -16.45 4.86
N LEU A 134 4.30 -16.76 4.44
CA LEU A 134 3.49 -17.86 4.94
C LEU A 134 3.11 -18.83 3.80
N PRO A 135 3.89 -19.88 3.56
CA PRO A 135 3.74 -20.74 2.38
C PRO A 135 2.44 -21.56 2.35
N GLN A 136 1.85 -21.86 3.51
CA GLN A 136 0.63 -22.67 3.64
C GLN A 136 -0.66 -21.85 3.64
N THR A 137 -0.57 -20.52 3.60
CA THR A 137 -1.72 -19.61 3.69
C THR A 137 -2.49 -19.55 2.37
N LYS A 138 -3.83 -19.50 2.46
CA LYS A 138 -4.74 -19.19 1.36
C LYS A 138 -5.23 -17.77 1.53
N ILE A 139 -5.18 -16.95 0.48
CA ILE A 139 -5.58 -15.56 0.57
C ILE A 139 -6.71 -15.27 -0.43
N ILE A 140 -7.71 -14.54 0.04
CA ILE A 140 -8.79 -14.00 -0.79
C ILE A 140 -8.56 -12.49 -0.85
N ALA A 141 -8.05 -12.01 -1.97
CA ALA A 141 -7.80 -10.60 -2.25
C ALA A 141 -9.04 -9.97 -2.88
N VAL A 142 -9.69 -9.08 -2.15
CA VAL A 142 -10.94 -8.44 -2.57
C VAL A 142 -10.69 -6.98 -2.91
N ASP A 143 -11.22 -6.52 -4.04
CA ASP A 143 -11.23 -5.10 -4.39
C ASP A 143 -12.48 -4.75 -5.19
N ILE A 144 -12.95 -3.52 -5.05
CA ILE A 144 -14.05 -2.94 -5.81
C ILE A 144 -13.58 -2.43 -7.19
N SER A 145 -12.27 -2.33 -7.41
CA SER A 145 -11.65 -1.89 -8.65
C SER A 145 -11.09 -3.08 -9.44
N ARG A 146 -11.66 -3.35 -10.62
CA ARG A 146 -11.11 -4.36 -11.53
C ARG A 146 -9.68 -4.04 -12.02
N PRO A 147 -9.33 -2.79 -12.35
CA PRO A 147 -7.95 -2.41 -12.65
C PRO A 147 -6.98 -2.72 -11.50
N ALA A 148 -7.36 -2.43 -10.25
CA ALA A 148 -6.54 -2.75 -9.08
C ALA A 148 -6.29 -4.27 -8.96
N LEU A 149 -7.33 -5.09 -9.12
CA LEU A 149 -7.20 -6.56 -9.13
C LEU A 149 -6.26 -7.07 -10.24
N ALA A 150 -6.25 -6.42 -11.41
CA ALA A 150 -5.33 -6.77 -12.49
C ALA A 150 -3.87 -6.50 -12.09
N ILE A 151 -3.61 -5.37 -11.42
CA ILE A 151 -2.29 -5.03 -10.87
C ILE A 151 -1.89 -5.99 -9.76
N ALA A 152 -2.77 -6.25 -8.79
CA ALA A 152 -2.51 -7.21 -7.72
C ALA A 152 -2.15 -8.60 -8.28
N LYS A 153 -2.88 -9.07 -9.28
CA LYS A 153 -2.58 -10.34 -9.97
C LYS A 153 -1.23 -10.32 -10.68
N ARG A 154 -0.89 -9.21 -11.36
CA ARG A 154 0.41 -9.02 -11.99
C ARG A 154 1.53 -9.12 -10.94
N ASN A 155 1.41 -8.43 -9.83
CA ASN A 155 2.37 -8.45 -8.74
C ASN A 155 2.50 -9.83 -8.10
N ALA A 156 1.39 -10.51 -7.84
CA ALA A 156 1.40 -11.88 -7.32
C ALA A 156 2.11 -12.86 -8.27
N LYS A 157 1.91 -12.70 -9.58
CA LYS A 157 2.58 -13.52 -10.61
C LYS A 157 4.08 -13.27 -10.63
N SER A 158 4.55 -12.02 -10.51
CA SER A 158 5.99 -11.69 -10.52
C SER A 158 6.74 -12.33 -9.35
N TYR A 159 6.04 -12.63 -8.26
CA TYR A 159 6.58 -13.30 -7.08
C TYR A 159 6.23 -14.81 -6.98
N GLY A 160 5.53 -15.37 -7.97
CA GLY A 160 5.18 -16.79 -8.03
C GLY A 160 4.20 -17.25 -6.94
N VAL A 161 3.40 -16.30 -6.39
CA VAL A 161 2.43 -16.61 -5.32
C VAL A 161 0.97 -16.61 -5.78
N GLU A 162 0.70 -16.37 -7.07
CA GLU A 162 -0.65 -16.21 -7.62
C GLU A 162 -1.55 -17.43 -7.37
N LYS A 163 -0.98 -18.64 -7.29
CA LYS A 163 -1.75 -19.88 -7.03
C LYS A 163 -2.33 -19.96 -5.62
N LYS A 164 -1.79 -19.18 -4.67
CA LYS A 164 -2.28 -19.10 -3.28
C LYS A 164 -3.37 -18.06 -3.10
N ILE A 165 -3.62 -17.22 -4.11
CA ILE A 165 -4.44 -16.02 -4.00
C ILE A 165 -5.65 -16.13 -4.93
N SER A 166 -6.84 -15.98 -4.35
CA SER A 166 -8.10 -15.84 -5.08
C SER A 166 -8.46 -14.37 -5.21
N PHE A 167 -8.43 -13.82 -6.42
CA PHE A 167 -8.79 -12.42 -6.68
C PHE A 167 -10.28 -12.28 -6.91
N VAL A 168 -10.96 -11.50 -6.09
CA VAL A 168 -12.42 -11.36 -6.04
C VAL A 168 -12.83 -9.91 -6.24
N TYR A 169 -13.62 -9.64 -7.27
CA TYR A 169 -14.28 -8.35 -7.47
C TYR A 169 -15.48 -8.24 -6.52
N GLY A 170 -15.45 -7.28 -5.58
CA GLY A 170 -16.51 -7.14 -4.60
C GLY A 170 -16.35 -5.92 -3.70
N ASP A 171 -17.46 -5.52 -3.07
CA ASP A 171 -17.51 -4.47 -2.05
C ASP A 171 -17.33 -5.10 -0.67
N LEU A 172 -16.22 -4.80 -0.01
CA LEU A 172 -15.85 -5.31 1.30
C LEU A 172 -16.02 -6.84 1.38
N LEU A 173 -16.74 -7.35 2.38
CA LEU A 173 -16.91 -8.78 2.66
C LEU A 173 -18.10 -9.43 1.93
N ASN A 174 -18.85 -8.67 1.11
CA ASN A 174 -20.11 -9.15 0.51
C ASN A 174 -19.95 -10.39 -0.39
N LYS A 175 -18.77 -10.57 -0.98
CA LYS A 175 -18.49 -11.70 -1.90
C LYS A 175 -17.80 -12.88 -1.23
N LEU A 176 -17.44 -12.78 0.05
CA LEU A 176 -16.95 -13.95 0.78
C LEU A 176 -18.06 -14.97 0.99
N LYS A 177 -17.83 -16.18 0.50
CA LYS A 177 -18.82 -17.27 0.57
C LYS A 177 -18.75 -18.07 1.86
N VAL A 178 -17.57 -18.09 2.48
CA VAL A 178 -17.27 -18.86 3.70
C VAL A 178 -16.56 -17.96 4.70
N PRO A 179 -16.63 -18.29 6.00
CA PRO A 179 -15.82 -17.62 6.99
C PRO A 179 -14.32 -17.78 6.73
N VAL A 180 -13.55 -16.78 7.14
CA VAL A 180 -12.09 -16.74 7.07
C VAL A 180 -11.48 -16.59 8.46
N ASP A 181 -10.23 -16.97 8.62
CA ASP A 181 -9.55 -16.92 9.91
C ASP A 181 -9.05 -15.51 10.23
N ILE A 182 -8.66 -14.76 9.20
CA ILE A 182 -8.16 -13.40 9.38
C ILE A 182 -8.74 -12.49 8.32
N ILE A 183 -9.17 -11.29 8.74
CA ILE A 183 -9.51 -10.18 7.85
C ILE A 183 -8.47 -9.08 8.04
N ILE A 184 -7.91 -8.60 6.95
CA ILE A 184 -6.97 -7.46 6.92
C ILE A 184 -7.54 -6.42 5.96
N ALA A 185 -7.44 -5.14 6.33
CA ALA A 185 -7.84 -4.07 5.42
C ALA A 185 -7.09 -2.77 5.70
N ASN A 186 -6.69 -2.09 4.62
CA ASN A 186 -6.35 -0.68 4.59
C ASN A 186 -7.38 0.02 3.69
N LEU A 187 -8.39 0.63 4.29
CA LEU A 187 -9.51 1.26 3.58
C LEU A 187 -9.29 2.77 3.46
N PRO A 188 -9.91 3.45 2.47
CA PRO A 188 -9.81 4.90 2.32
C PRO A 188 -10.28 5.64 3.58
N TYR A 189 -9.52 6.67 3.99
CA TYR A 189 -9.85 7.46 5.18
C TYR A 189 -9.56 8.96 5.05
N VAL A 190 -9.05 9.43 3.91
CA VAL A 190 -8.75 10.85 3.71
C VAL A 190 -10.01 11.60 3.31
N PRO A 191 -10.41 12.67 4.02
CA PRO A 191 -11.54 13.49 3.58
C PRO A 191 -11.20 14.26 2.31
N ASN A 192 -12.19 14.47 1.45
CA ASN A 192 -12.01 15.23 0.21
C ASN A 192 -11.47 16.65 0.44
N SER A 193 -11.76 17.25 1.60
CA SER A 193 -11.26 18.58 1.99
C SER A 193 -9.74 18.62 2.25
N GLU A 194 -9.11 17.46 2.48
CA GLU A 194 -7.68 17.34 2.76
C GLU A 194 -6.86 16.87 1.55
N ALA A 195 -7.45 16.97 0.35
CA ALA A 195 -6.79 16.58 -0.88
C ALA A 195 -5.54 17.43 -1.15
N LYS A 196 -4.36 16.81 -0.98
CA LYS A 196 -3.08 17.39 -1.40
C LYS A 196 -2.83 17.13 -2.87
N LYS A 197 -2.05 18.00 -3.53
CA LYS A 197 -1.76 17.87 -4.96
C LYS A 197 -1.11 16.53 -5.33
N GLU A 198 -0.27 15.98 -4.46
CA GLU A 198 0.44 14.71 -4.70
C GLU A 198 -0.51 13.50 -4.72
N ILE A 199 -1.50 13.48 -3.82
CA ILE A 199 -2.48 12.38 -3.75
C ILE A 199 -3.60 12.52 -4.81
N SER A 200 -3.68 13.65 -5.52
CA SER A 200 -4.67 13.84 -6.58
C SER A 200 -4.43 12.97 -7.82
N PHE A 201 -3.23 12.41 -7.95
CA PHE A 201 -2.89 11.44 -9.00
C PHE A 201 -3.36 10.02 -8.67
N GLU A 202 -3.62 9.75 -7.40
CA GLU A 202 -4.04 8.43 -6.94
C GLU A 202 -5.55 8.24 -7.14
N PRO A 203 -6.03 6.98 -7.31
CA PRO A 203 -7.46 6.76 -7.57
C PRO A 203 -8.29 7.27 -6.41
N LYS A 204 -9.25 8.14 -6.70
CA LYS A 204 -10.10 8.77 -5.67
C LYS A 204 -10.75 7.75 -4.74
N ILE A 205 -11.19 6.62 -5.29
CA ILE A 205 -11.84 5.54 -4.54
C ILE A 205 -10.89 4.85 -3.54
N ALA A 206 -9.58 4.93 -3.75
CA ALA A 206 -8.58 4.30 -2.88
C ALA A 206 -8.05 5.26 -1.81
N VAL A 207 -8.28 6.57 -1.96
CA VAL A 207 -7.75 7.61 -1.07
C VAL A 207 -8.84 8.24 -0.23
N PHE A 208 -9.94 8.67 -0.90
CA PHE A 208 -10.92 9.55 -0.28
C PHE A 208 -12.13 8.79 0.25
N ALA A 209 -12.56 9.19 1.44
CA ALA A 209 -13.80 8.72 2.05
C ALA A 209 -14.51 9.87 2.76
N GLU A 210 -15.83 9.79 2.84
CA GLU A 210 -16.60 10.68 3.68
C GLU A 210 -16.37 10.35 5.16
N ASN A 211 -16.62 11.32 6.04
CA ASN A 211 -16.52 11.14 7.49
C ASN A 211 -15.23 10.38 7.94
N TYR A 212 -14.09 10.71 7.31
CA TYR A 212 -12.79 10.06 7.56
C TYR A 212 -12.83 8.53 7.39
N GLY A 213 -13.70 7.98 6.54
CA GLY A 213 -13.81 6.54 6.32
C GLY A 213 -14.43 5.73 7.48
N MET A 214 -15.00 6.38 8.48
CA MET A 214 -15.67 5.69 9.59
C MET A 214 -16.75 4.72 9.13
N GLU A 215 -17.52 5.10 8.11
CA GLU A 215 -18.59 4.27 7.55
C GLU A 215 -18.09 2.96 6.97
N LEU A 216 -16.91 2.98 6.32
CA LEU A 216 -16.29 1.77 5.77
C LEU A 216 -15.80 0.85 6.87
N LEU A 217 -15.19 1.40 7.94
CA LEU A 217 -14.73 0.65 9.09
C LEU A 217 -15.92 0.03 9.86
N GLU A 218 -17.00 0.78 10.08
CA GLU A 218 -18.21 0.28 10.73
C GLU A 218 -18.88 -0.81 9.88
N LYS A 219 -18.93 -0.63 8.55
CA LYS A 219 -19.50 -1.60 7.61
C LYS A 219 -18.71 -2.90 7.60
N ILE A 220 -17.37 -2.85 7.53
CA ILE A 220 -16.56 -4.07 7.54
C ILE A 220 -16.65 -4.80 8.88
N ILE A 221 -16.64 -4.10 10.01
CA ILE A 221 -16.83 -4.68 11.35
C ILE A 221 -18.20 -5.37 11.44
N THR A 222 -19.27 -4.73 10.97
CA THR A 222 -20.60 -5.31 10.99
C THR A 222 -20.70 -6.55 10.10
N GLN A 223 -20.16 -6.50 8.89
CA GLN A 223 -20.16 -7.64 7.96
C GLN A 223 -19.34 -8.82 8.48
N SER A 224 -18.26 -8.54 9.22
CA SER A 224 -17.33 -9.57 9.71
C SER A 224 -17.96 -10.53 10.73
N LYS A 225 -19.06 -10.16 11.39
CA LYS A 225 -19.77 -11.04 12.34
C LYS A 225 -20.12 -12.42 11.79
N THR A 226 -20.39 -12.49 10.48
CA THR A 226 -20.73 -13.75 9.79
C THR A 226 -19.63 -14.25 8.87
N LYS A 227 -18.50 -13.53 8.83
CA LYS A 227 -17.38 -13.79 7.90
C LYS A 227 -16.08 -14.14 8.61
N LEU A 228 -15.99 -13.95 9.92
CA LEU A 228 -14.90 -14.45 10.74
C LEU A 228 -15.21 -15.83 11.31
N SER A 229 -14.21 -16.70 11.34
CA SER A 229 -14.26 -17.97 12.06
C SER A 229 -14.34 -17.74 13.57
N LYS A 230 -14.70 -18.76 14.35
CA LYS A 230 -14.95 -18.68 15.80
C LYS A 230 -13.78 -18.08 16.60
N ASN A 231 -12.53 -18.33 16.18
CA ASN A 231 -11.31 -17.79 16.81
C ASN A 231 -10.63 -16.81 15.82
N GLY A 232 -11.41 -16.16 14.97
CA GLY A 232 -10.88 -15.32 13.91
C GLY A 232 -10.35 -13.99 14.43
N MET A 233 -9.53 -13.36 13.61
CA MET A 233 -8.91 -12.08 13.91
C MET A 233 -9.17 -11.07 12.80
N MET A 234 -9.24 -9.78 13.17
CA MET A 234 -9.35 -8.70 12.21
C MET A 234 -8.36 -7.59 12.53
N PHE A 235 -7.62 -7.15 11.50
CA PHE A 235 -6.65 -6.06 11.57
C PHE A 235 -7.01 -4.99 10.55
N LEU A 236 -7.41 -3.82 11.04
CA LEU A 236 -7.82 -2.70 10.19
C LEU A 236 -6.85 -1.55 10.39
N GLU A 237 -6.26 -1.04 9.29
CA GLU A 237 -5.54 0.23 9.35
C GLU A 237 -6.54 1.36 9.65
N ILE A 238 -6.15 2.25 10.56
CA ILE A 238 -6.97 3.38 11.00
C ILE A 238 -6.16 4.68 10.99
N HIS A 239 -6.85 5.79 10.78
CA HIS A 239 -6.32 7.11 11.06
C HIS A 239 -6.43 7.40 12.57
N PRO A 240 -5.42 8.02 13.23
CA PRO A 240 -5.44 8.23 14.69
C PRO A 240 -6.75 8.83 15.26
N PRO A 241 -7.37 9.85 14.64
CA PRO A 241 -8.64 10.39 15.12
C PRO A 241 -9.82 9.41 15.14
N GLN A 242 -9.72 8.27 14.44
CA GLN A 242 -10.77 7.25 14.42
C GLN A 242 -10.68 6.28 15.63
N ALA A 243 -9.48 6.18 16.27
CA ALA A 243 -9.13 5.09 17.18
C ALA A 243 -10.12 4.89 18.32
N GLU A 244 -10.51 5.96 19.02
CA GLU A 244 -11.45 5.89 20.13
C GLU A 244 -12.83 5.42 19.67
N LYS A 245 -13.41 6.10 18.67
CA LYS A 245 -14.77 5.82 18.18
C LYS A 245 -14.88 4.41 17.63
N ILE A 246 -13.89 3.98 16.81
CA ILE A 246 -13.95 2.65 16.19
C ILE A 246 -13.72 1.54 17.22
N SER A 247 -12.93 1.78 18.27
CA SER A 247 -12.77 0.83 19.39
C SER A 247 -14.07 0.61 20.15
N VAL A 248 -14.81 1.68 20.43
CA VAL A 248 -16.13 1.59 21.08
C VAL A 248 -17.11 0.81 20.19
N PHE A 249 -17.14 1.14 18.90
CA PHE A 249 -17.99 0.43 17.94
C PHE A 249 -17.65 -1.07 17.85
N ALA A 250 -16.35 -1.40 17.81
CA ALA A 250 -15.88 -2.77 17.77
C ALA A 250 -16.29 -3.56 19.05
N LYS A 251 -16.13 -2.97 20.24
CA LYS A 251 -16.55 -3.56 21.52
C LYS A 251 -18.06 -3.85 21.56
N HIS A 252 -18.87 -2.94 21.05
CA HIS A 252 -20.31 -3.13 20.96
C HIS A 252 -20.67 -4.31 20.03
N ASN A 253 -19.96 -4.46 18.92
CA ASN A 253 -20.23 -5.51 17.93
C ASN A 253 -19.67 -6.88 18.33
N PHE A 254 -18.60 -6.91 19.13
CA PHE A 254 -17.88 -8.10 19.60
C PHE A 254 -17.60 -8.01 21.11
N PRO A 255 -18.62 -8.13 21.97
CA PRO A 255 -18.48 -7.87 23.42
C PRO A 255 -17.52 -8.84 24.13
N GLY A 256 -17.28 -10.04 23.56
CA GLY A 256 -16.34 -11.03 24.11
C GLY A 256 -14.95 -10.99 23.51
N ALA A 257 -14.69 -10.14 22.51
CA ALA A 257 -13.41 -10.10 21.81
C ALA A 257 -12.36 -9.27 22.56
N LYS A 258 -11.09 -9.66 22.39
CA LYS A 258 -9.96 -8.83 22.79
C LYS A 258 -9.74 -7.73 21.73
N ILE A 259 -10.02 -6.49 22.10
CA ILE A 259 -9.88 -5.32 21.22
C ILE A 259 -8.72 -4.46 21.71
N SER A 260 -7.81 -4.12 20.79
CA SER A 260 -6.64 -3.26 21.06
C SER A 260 -6.31 -2.36 19.87
N ILE A 261 -5.69 -1.23 20.17
CA ILE A 261 -5.09 -0.33 19.18
C ILE A 261 -3.59 -0.52 19.21
N LEU A 262 -3.01 -0.83 18.05
CA LEU A 262 -1.56 -0.93 17.87
C LEU A 262 -1.02 0.39 17.30
N LYS A 263 0.19 0.75 17.73
CA LYS A 263 0.86 1.96 17.31
C LYS A 263 2.03 1.67 16.39
N ASP A 264 2.31 2.60 15.49
CA ASP A 264 3.49 2.58 14.65
C ASP A 264 4.77 3.00 15.42
N LEU A 265 5.92 2.97 14.76
CA LEU A 265 7.21 3.39 15.34
C LEU A 265 7.25 4.87 15.73
N ALA A 266 6.37 5.70 15.17
CA ALA A 266 6.18 7.09 15.55
C ALA A 266 5.16 7.27 16.70
N ASN A 267 4.77 6.16 17.37
CA ASN A 267 3.80 6.11 18.48
C ASN A 267 2.40 6.62 18.13
N LYS A 268 2.02 6.58 16.82
CA LYS A 268 0.68 6.94 16.34
C LYS A 268 -0.18 5.68 16.23
N GLU A 269 -1.45 5.81 16.61
CA GLU A 269 -2.45 4.74 16.47
C GLU A 269 -2.64 4.39 14.99
N ARG A 270 -2.45 3.10 14.65
CA ARG A 270 -2.46 2.65 13.24
C ARG A 270 -3.33 1.45 12.96
N ILE A 271 -3.48 0.53 13.89
CA ILE A 271 -4.24 -0.69 13.65
C ILE A 271 -5.25 -0.91 14.77
N LEU A 272 -6.51 -1.09 14.38
CA LEU A 272 -7.50 -1.74 15.23
C LEU A 272 -7.34 -3.25 15.09
N SER A 273 -7.07 -3.91 16.21
CA SER A 273 -6.99 -5.37 16.32
C SER A 273 -8.19 -5.90 17.09
N ILE A 274 -8.92 -6.84 16.49
CA ILE A 274 -10.05 -7.55 17.08
C ILE A 274 -9.72 -9.05 17.04
N LYS A 275 -9.76 -9.74 18.17
CA LYS A 275 -9.51 -11.19 18.29
C LYS A 275 -10.68 -11.84 19.03
N LEU A 276 -11.39 -12.75 18.35
CA LEU A 276 -12.57 -13.46 18.87
C LEU A 276 -12.19 -14.58 19.85
#